data_dbbffc0854187a4c3880925784d5298f
#
_entry.id   dbbffc0854187a4c3880925784d5298f
#
_cell.length_a   1.000
_cell.length_b   1.000
_cell.length_c   1.000
_cell.angle_alpha   90.00
_cell.angle_beta   90.00
_cell.angle_gamma   90.00
#
_symmetry.space_group_name_H-M   'P 1'
#
loop_
_entity.id
_entity.type
_entity.pdbx_description
1 polymer ?
#
loop_
_entity_poly.entity_id
_entity_poly.type
_entity_poly.pdbx_seq_one_letter_code
_entity_poly.pdbx_strand_id
1 'polypeptide(L)'
;MKFTDVGFVTDDVPRLQAFYEAVFGGKAEGNKHHASLAVDGMGFTFLAQKNPAFYYERTEGASNIILTFNIDDVDGEYQRLVSLGTRILCEPKTHPWGARSFQISDPDGNILNFRSVPKGE
;
A
#
# COMPACT_ATOMS: atom_id res chain seq x y z
N MET A 1 -10.32 -20.22 10.54
CA MET A 1 -9.18 -19.42 10.06
C MET A 1 -9.68 -18.11 9.49
N LYS A 2 -9.05 -16.99 9.84
CA LYS A 2 -9.43 -15.69 9.34
C LYS A 2 -8.17 -14.86 9.06
N PHE A 3 -8.07 -14.32 7.87
CA PHE A 3 -6.97 -13.41 7.52
C PHE A 3 -7.34 -12.01 8.00
N THR A 4 -6.56 -11.43 8.91
CA THR A 4 -6.93 -10.18 9.60
C THR A 4 -6.11 -8.98 9.20
N ASP A 5 -4.83 -9.15 8.92
CA ASP A 5 -3.98 -8.00 8.64
C ASP A 5 -2.74 -8.36 7.85
N VAL A 6 -2.15 -7.33 7.25
CA VAL A 6 -0.86 -7.39 6.55
C VAL A 6 0.13 -6.57 7.37
N GLY A 7 1.26 -7.16 7.70
CA GLY A 7 2.32 -6.48 8.44
C GLY A 7 3.40 -5.98 7.50
N PHE A 8 3.76 -4.71 7.66
CA PHE A 8 4.85 -4.07 6.93
C PHE A 8 5.99 -3.80 7.91
N VAL A 9 7.11 -4.47 7.73
CA VAL A 9 8.29 -4.24 8.54
C VAL A 9 9.06 -3.07 7.93
N THR A 10 9.38 -2.07 8.74
CA THR A 10 9.96 -0.82 8.25
C THR A 10 11.00 -0.28 9.21
N ASP A 11 11.91 0.53 8.71
CA ASP A 11 12.86 1.27 9.52
C ASP A 11 12.25 2.54 10.11
N ASP A 12 11.09 2.96 9.61
CA ASP A 12 10.49 4.25 9.99
C ASP A 12 8.97 4.14 9.95
N VAL A 13 8.37 3.73 11.08
CA VAL A 13 6.92 3.58 11.19
C VAL A 13 6.18 4.89 10.89
N PRO A 14 6.56 6.03 11.48
CA PRO A 14 5.85 7.29 11.17
C PRO A 14 5.82 7.65 9.68
N ARG A 15 6.92 7.42 8.97
CA ARG A 15 6.99 7.71 7.54
C ARG A 15 6.05 6.82 6.72
N LEU A 16 6.07 5.52 7.00
CA LEU A 16 5.22 4.58 6.29
C LEU A 16 3.74 4.82 6.61
N GLN A 17 3.45 5.05 7.89
CA GLN A 17 2.11 5.40 8.36
C GLN A 17 1.55 6.62 7.63
N ALA A 18 2.34 7.70 7.54
CA ALA A 18 1.92 8.93 6.88
C ALA A 18 1.59 8.70 5.41
N PHE A 19 2.37 7.87 4.72
CA PHE A 19 2.09 7.50 3.33
C PHE A 19 0.73 6.83 3.20
N TYR A 20 0.48 5.79 4.00
CA TYR A 20 -0.77 5.02 3.89
C TYR A 20 -1.98 5.84 4.32
N GLU A 21 -1.85 6.71 5.31
CA GLU A 21 -2.91 7.66 5.67
C GLU A 21 -3.22 8.61 4.51
N ALA A 22 -2.20 9.09 3.81
CA ALA A 22 -2.41 10.01 2.68
C ALA A 22 -3.08 9.32 1.50
N VAL A 23 -2.70 8.07 1.22
CA VAL A 23 -3.25 7.32 0.08
C VAL A 23 -4.68 6.86 0.34
N PHE A 24 -4.95 6.28 1.50
CA PHE A 24 -6.22 5.62 1.79
C PHE A 24 -7.15 6.43 2.69
N GLY A 25 -6.66 7.49 3.30
CA GLY A 25 -7.42 8.24 4.29
C GLY A 25 -7.39 7.54 5.64
N GLY A 26 -8.13 8.08 6.58
CA GLY A 26 -8.15 7.55 7.93
C GLY A 26 -6.93 7.96 8.73
N LYS A 27 -6.85 7.43 9.93
CA LYS A 27 -5.76 7.74 10.84
C LYS A 27 -5.32 6.47 11.54
N ALA A 28 -4.02 6.19 11.47
CA ALA A 28 -3.44 5.03 12.15
C ALA A 28 -3.39 5.27 13.65
N GLU A 29 -3.44 4.18 14.40
CA GLU A 29 -3.34 4.20 15.85
C GLU A 29 -2.11 3.41 16.28
N GLY A 30 -1.40 3.92 17.26
CA GLY A 30 -0.21 3.25 17.79
C GLY A 30 0.91 4.23 18.07
N ASN A 31 2.16 3.74 17.90
CA ASN A 31 3.34 4.53 18.21
C ASN A 31 4.46 4.24 17.20
N LYS A 32 5.67 4.74 17.46
CA LYS A 32 6.78 4.59 16.51
C LYS A 32 7.28 3.15 16.34
N HIS A 33 6.86 2.22 17.21
CA HIS A 33 7.25 0.82 17.10
C HIS A 33 6.18 -0.05 16.45
N HIS A 34 4.92 0.38 16.53
CA HIS A 34 3.79 -0.41 16.05
C HIS A 34 2.59 0.51 15.86
N ALA A 35 2.05 0.54 14.66
CA ALA A 35 0.85 1.31 14.36
C ALA A 35 -0.04 0.51 13.40
N SER A 36 -1.34 0.76 13.42
CA SER A 36 -2.30 0.06 12.57
C SER A 36 -3.27 1.03 11.94
N LEU A 37 -3.60 0.76 10.67
CA LEU A 37 -4.58 1.52 9.90
C LEU A 37 -5.55 0.54 9.27
N ALA A 38 -6.86 0.80 9.40
CA ALA A 38 -7.85 -0.02 8.72
C ALA A 38 -8.01 0.46 7.28
N VAL A 39 -7.89 -0.46 6.32
CA VAL A 39 -8.08 -0.19 4.90
C VAL A 39 -9.07 -1.22 4.38
N ASP A 40 -10.28 -0.77 4.05
CA ASP A 40 -11.35 -1.62 3.53
C ASP A 40 -11.58 -2.87 4.40
N GLY A 41 -11.63 -2.68 5.71
CA GLY A 41 -11.85 -3.78 6.65
C GLY A 41 -10.63 -4.66 6.93
N MET A 42 -9.52 -4.41 6.25
CA MET A 42 -8.27 -5.14 6.45
C MET A 42 -7.32 -4.28 7.28
N GLY A 43 -6.63 -4.89 8.24
CA GLY A 43 -5.62 -4.19 9.03
C GLY A 43 -4.31 -4.07 8.27
N PHE A 44 -3.82 -2.84 8.13
CA PHE A 44 -2.45 -2.59 7.70
C PHE A 44 -1.66 -2.25 8.96
N THR A 45 -0.69 -3.10 9.31
CA THR A 45 0.09 -2.95 10.53
C THR A 45 1.51 -2.57 10.16
N PHE A 46 2.01 -1.49 10.76
CA PHE A 46 3.35 -0.99 10.50
C PHE A 46 4.22 -1.31 11.71
N LEU A 47 5.30 -2.07 11.47
CA LEU A 47 6.10 -2.68 12.52
C LEU A 47 7.55 -2.22 12.40
N ALA A 48 8.07 -1.60 13.45
CA ALA A 48 9.48 -1.25 13.48
C ALA A 48 10.31 -2.53 13.46
N GLN A 49 11.36 -2.57 12.64
CA GLN A 49 12.26 -3.71 12.55
C GLN A 49 12.81 -4.06 13.93
N LYS A 50 13.20 -3.04 14.70
CA LYS A 50 13.65 -3.20 16.07
C LYS A 50 12.62 -2.58 17.00
N ASN A 51 11.78 -3.40 17.62
CA ASN A 51 10.83 -2.90 18.59
C ASN A 51 11.05 -3.62 19.93
N PRO A 52 10.48 -3.13 21.04
CA PRO A 52 10.75 -3.71 22.37
C PRO A 52 10.39 -5.18 22.51
N ALA A 53 9.44 -5.68 21.71
CA ALA A 53 8.97 -7.06 21.82
C ALA A 53 9.68 -8.00 20.85
N PHE A 54 9.98 -7.54 19.63
CA PHE A 54 10.45 -8.41 18.55
C PHE A 54 11.52 -7.74 17.71
N TYR A 55 12.32 -8.58 17.04
CA TYR A 55 13.16 -8.16 15.93
C TYR A 55 12.66 -8.86 14.66
N TYR A 56 12.34 -8.07 13.64
CA TYR A 56 11.86 -8.61 12.37
C TYR A 56 12.96 -8.52 11.32
N GLU A 57 13.16 -9.61 10.58
CA GLU A 57 14.03 -9.57 9.42
C GLU A 57 13.42 -8.72 8.32
N ARG A 58 14.27 -8.00 7.59
CA ARG A 58 13.84 -7.17 6.47
C ARG A 58 14.95 -7.09 5.45
N THR A 59 14.59 -7.29 4.17
CA THR A 59 15.49 -7.06 3.05
C THR A 59 15.20 -5.70 2.47
N GLU A 60 16.12 -4.77 2.64
CA GLU A 60 15.93 -3.39 2.24
C GLU A 60 15.84 -3.26 0.72
N GLY A 61 14.90 -2.44 0.25
CA GLY A 61 14.72 -2.15 -1.17
C GLY A 61 14.11 -3.25 -2.00
N ALA A 62 13.71 -4.38 -1.37
CA ALA A 62 13.11 -5.50 -2.08
C ALA A 62 11.68 -5.74 -1.62
N SER A 63 10.80 -6.05 -2.57
CA SER A 63 9.44 -6.47 -2.28
C SER A 63 9.04 -7.59 -3.22
N ASN A 64 8.54 -8.68 -2.65
CA ASN A 64 8.00 -9.82 -3.41
C ASN A 64 6.48 -9.86 -3.35
N ILE A 65 5.85 -8.81 -2.82
CA ILE A 65 4.41 -8.77 -2.59
C ILE A 65 3.84 -7.56 -3.31
N ILE A 66 2.72 -7.79 -4.01
CA ILE A 66 1.95 -6.72 -4.64
C ILE A 66 0.58 -6.70 -3.99
N LEU A 67 0.18 -5.54 -3.50
CA LEU A 67 -1.17 -5.32 -2.97
C LEU A 67 -2.03 -4.77 -4.09
N THR A 68 -3.12 -5.45 -4.40
CA THR A 68 -4.00 -5.05 -5.51
C THR A 68 -5.32 -4.53 -4.98
N PHE A 69 -5.72 -3.38 -5.51
CA PHE A 69 -6.97 -2.70 -5.16
C PHE A 69 -7.81 -2.53 -6.42
N ASN A 70 -9.08 -2.97 -6.36
CA ASN A 70 -10.02 -2.71 -7.44
C ASN A 70 -10.61 -1.32 -7.25
N ILE A 71 -10.58 -0.51 -8.30
CA ILE A 71 -11.10 0.84 -8.29
C ILE A 71 -11.92 1.07 -9.56
N ASP A 72 -12.73 2.11 -9.56
CA ASP A 72 -13.60 2.40 -10.72
C ASP A 72 -12.93 3.33 -11.72
N ASP A 73 -12.22 4.35 -11.25
CA ASP A 73 -11.63 5.39 -12.08
C ASP A 73 -10.10 5.37 -11.95
N VAL A 74 -9.47 4.56 -12.80
CA VAL A 74 -8.01 4.40 -12.79
C VAL A 74 -7.30 5.72 -13.08
N ASP A 75 -7.74 6.45 -14.09
CA ASP A 75 -7.04 7.67 -14.49
C ASP A 75 -7.20 8.80 -13.45
N GLY A 76 -8.39 8.91 -12.86
CA GLY A 76 -8.62 9.87 -11.78
C GLY A 76 -7.78 9.58 -10.55
N GLU A 77 -7.72 8.32 -10.15
CA GLU A 77 -6.90 7.93 -9.00
C GLU A 77 -5.41 8.13 -9.29
N TYR A 78 -4.97 7.82 -10.50
CA TYR A 78 -3.60 8.08 -10.91
C TYR A 78 -3.24 9.56 -10.76
N GLN A 79 -4.10 10.46 -11.24
CA GLN A 79 -3.86 11.90 -11.11
C GLN A 79 -3.79 12.34 -9.66
N ARG A 80 -4.67 11.80 -8.81
CA ARG A 80 -4.65 12.11 -7.38
C ARG A 80 -3.33 11.69 -6.75
N LEU A 81 -2.86 10.48 -7.06
CA LEU A 81 -1.62 9.95 -6.47
C LEU A 81 -0.37 10.66 -7.00
N VAL A 82 -0.38 11.08 -8.26
CA VAL A 82 0.67 11.94 -8.80
C VAL A 82 0.73 13.25 -8.00
N SER A 83 -0.44 13.84 -7.71
CA SER A 83 -0.52 15.09 -6.96
C SER A 83 -0.03 14.93 -5.51
N LEU A 84 -0.15 13.75 -4.94
CA LEU A 84 0.39 13.45 -3.61
C LEU A 84 1.89 13.23 -3.61
N GLY A 85 2.52 13.19 -4.77
CA GLY A 85 3.96 12.98 -4.88
C GLY A 85 4.39 11.53 -4.71
N THR A 86 3.49 10.56 -4.93
CA THR A 86 3.84 9.14 -4.82
C THR A 86 4.79 8.74 -5.95
N ARG A 87 5.59 7.71 -5.69
CA ARG A 87 6.49 7.17 -6.70
C ARG A 87 5.72 6.27 -7.67
N ILE A 88 5.60 6.68 -8.92
CA ILE A 88 4.90 5.91 -9.94
C ILE A 88 5.88 4.88 -10.52
N LEU A 89 5.47 3.60 -10.49
CA LEU A 89 6.24 2.51 -11.09
C LEU A 89 5.80 2.22 -12.51
N CYS A 90 4.47 2.22 -12.75
CA CYS A 90 3.91 2.00 -14.07
C CYS A 90 2.74 2.96 -14.26
N GLU A 91 2.72 3.65 -15.39
CA GLU A 91 1.61 4.53 -15.75
C GLU A 91 0.37 3.72 -16.15
N PRO A 92 -0.82 4.33 -16.16
CA PRO A 92 -2.03 3.62 -16.56
C PRO A 92 -1.91 2.97 -17.93
N LYS A 93 -2.30 1.70 -18.00
CA LYS A 93 -2.25 0.90 -19.22
C LYS A 93 -3.45 -0.03 -19.26
N THR A 94 -4.08 -0.13 -20.42
CA THR A 94 -5.13 -1.12 -20.65
C THR A 94 -4.50 -2.38 -21.21
N HIS A 95 -4.75 -3.50 -20.55
CA HIS A 95 -4.19 -4.79 -20.91
C HIS A 95 -5.07 -5.51 -21.94
N PRO A 96 -4.52 -6.50 -22.67
CA PRO A 96 -5.31 -7.24 -23.67
C PRO A 96 -6.57 -7.91 -23.13
N TRP A 97 -6.59 -8.28 -21.84
CA TRP A 97 -7.77 -8.88 -21.19
C TRP A 97 -8.79 -7.85 -20.69
N GLY A 98 -8.57 -6.56 -20.95
CA GLY A 98 -9.54 -5.50 -20.69
C GLY A 98 -9.34 -4.73 -19.39
N ALA A 99 -8.58 -5.25 -18.45
CA ALA A 99 -8.29 -4.52 -17.22
C ALA A 99 -7.35 -3.34 -17.49
N ARG A 100 -7.56 -2.24 -16.77
CA ARG A 100 -6.68 -1.08 -16.82
C ARG A 100 -6.06 -0.89 -15.47
N SER A 101 -4.74 -0.67 -15.40
CA SER A 101 -4.04 -0.60 -14.12
C SER A 101 -2.86 0.34 -14.17
N PHE A 102 -2.42 0.76 -12.99
CA PHE A 102 -1.13 1.43 -12.77
C PHE A 102 -0.56 0.98 -11.42
N GLN A 103 0.71 1.25 -11.21
CA GLN A 103 1.39 0.82 -9.99
C GLN A 103 2.19 1.95 -9.38
N ILE A 104 2.20 2.00 -8.05
CA ILE A 104 3.03 2.92 -7.28
C ILE A 104 3.87 2.14 -6.29
N SER A 105 4.91 2.80 -5.76
CA SER A 105 5.70 2.27 -4.67
C SER A 105 5.40 3.04 -3.39
N ASP A 106 5.35 2.34 -2.26
CA ASP A 106 5.39 3.03 -0.98
C ASP A 106 6.85 3.45 -0.66
N PRO A 107 7.10 4.20 0.43
CA PRO A 107 8.46 4.64 0.75
C PRO A 107 9.48 3.53 0.94
N ASP A 108 9.04 2.32 1.26
CA ASP A 108 9.91 1.17 1.50
C ASP A 108 10.06 0.24 0.29
N GLY A 109 9.43 0.58 -0.83
CA GLY A 109 9.53 -0.23 -2.04
C GLY A 109 8.44 -1.28 -2.20
N ASN A 110 7.44 -1.31 -1.31
CA ASN A 110 6.30 -2.20 -1.49
C ASN A 110 5.43 -1.71 -2.65
N ILE A 111 4.88 -2.65 -3.42
CA ILE A 111 4.17 -2.33 -4.66
C ILE A 111 2.66 -2.33 -4.41
N LEU A 112 2.01 -1.23 -4.77
CA LEU A 112 0.56 -1.11 -4.77
C LEU A 112 0.07 -1.04 -6.21
N ASN A 113 -0.86 -1.92 -6.56
CA ASN A 113 -1.44 -2.02 -7.89
C ASN A 113 -2.91 -1.62 -7.83
N PHE A 114 -3.31 -0.64 -8.63
CA PHE A 114 -4.68 -0.16 -8.70
C PHE A 114 -5.25 -0.52 -10.07
N ARG A 115 -6.39 -1.19 -10.09
CA ARG A 115 -6.95 -1.67 -11.36
C ARG A 115 -8.46 -1.54 -11.40
N SER A 116 -8.97 -1.34 -12.61
CA SER A 116 -10.37 -1.57 -12.92
C SER A 116 -10.48 -2.81 -13.78
N VAL A 117 -11.56 -3.56 -13.60
CA VAL A 117 -11.83 -4.75 -14.41
C VAL A 117 -13.07 -4.50 -15.25
N PRO A 118 -13.21 -5.15 -16.43
CA PRO A 118 -14.39 -4.98 -17.26
C PRO A 118 -15.65 -5.35 -16.50
N LYS A 119 -16.72 -4.57 -16.70
CA LYS A 119 -18.03 -4.84 -16.11
C LYS A 119 -18.84 -5.74 -17.02
N GLY A 120 -19.79 -6.47 -16.44
CA GLY A 120 -20.71 -7.31 -17.19
C GLY A 120 -20.21 -8.70 -17.53
N GLU A 121 -19.13 -9.12 -16.88
CA GLU A 121 -18.55 -10.46 -17.07
C GLU A 121 -19.25 -11.55 -16.28
#